data_3cb23bd5437f4513179b43e53c67adc2
#
_entry.id   3cb23bd5437f4513179b43e53c67adc2
#
_cell.length_a   1.000
_cell.length_b   1.000
_cell.length_c   1.000
_cell.angle_alpha   90.00
_cell.angle_beta   90.00
_cell.angle_gamma   90.00
#
_symmetry.space_group_name_H-M   'P 1'
#
loop_
_entity.id
_entity.type
_entity.pdbx_description
1 polymer ?
#
loop_
_entity_poly.entity_id
_entity_poly.type
_entity_poly.pdbx_seq_one_letter_code
_entity_poly.pdbx_strand_id
1 'polypeptide(L)'
;MTNIAVVYCSRYGSTKQYAQWLAEDLGADLYDVRRVYKEKLETYDTIVFGGGLYYGVIKGLSRLKRNYASIRESNLVVFAVGLTPPENKKLLDNVAQGNLSPAMRKKAGFFYLVGSTDYDKLGPFHKLFMKKYRGQEQATLS
;
A
#
# COMPACT_ATOMS: atom_id res chain seq x y z
N MET A 1 -1.08 -8.21 18.74
CA MET A 1 -0.24 -7.31 17.92
C MET A 1 -0.59 -7.44 16.47
N THR A 2 -0.69 -6.31 15.78
CA THR A 2 -0.97 -6.36 14.35
C THR A 2 0.29 -6.80 13.62
N ASN A 3 0.13 -7.76 12.76
CA ASN A 3 1.20 -8.25 11.91
C ASN A 3 1.05 -7.58 10.55
N ILE A 4 1.97 -6.67 10.23
CA ILE A 4 1.88 -5.82 9.03
C ILE A 4 3.09 -6.06 8.14
N ALA A 5 2.85 -6.26 6.86
CA ALA A 5 3.89 -6.30 5.84
C ALA A 5 3.75 -5.07 4.93
N VAL A 6 4.86 -4.37 4.71
CA VAL A 6 4.95 -3.33 3.69
C VAL A 6 5.71 -3.92 2.51
N VAL A 7 5.05 -4.00 1.36
CA VAL A 7 5.60 -4.58 0.14
C VAL A 7 5.72 -3.49 -0.90
N TYR A 8 6.86 -3.40 -1.55
CA TYR A 8 7.08 -2.34 -2.54
C TYR A 8 7.64 -2.88 -3.83
N CYS A 9 7.41 -2.12 -4.90
CA CYS A 9 8.11 -2.31 -6.16
C CYS A 9 8.63 -0.95 -6.61
N SER A 10 9.94 -0.80 -6.65
CA SER A 10 10.55 0.46 -7.02
C SER A 10 11.81 0.22 -7.82
N ARG A 11 11.92 0.94 -8.94
CA ARG A 11 13.13 0.97 -9.75
C ARG A 11 14.04 2.11 -9.30
N TYR A 12 13.43 3.18 -8.77
CA TYR A 12 14.11 4.37 -8.30
C TYR A 12 13.62 4.70 -6.89
N GLY A 13 14.39 5.43 -6.13
CA GLY A 13 14.32 5.54 -4.69
C GLY A 13 13.02 6.00 -4.02
N SER A 14 12.13 6.75 -4.69
CA SER A 14 10.98 7.38 -4.01
C SER A 14 10.02 6.39 -3.36
N THR A 15 9.58 5.40 -4.13
CA THR A 15 8.62 4.41 -3.61
C THR A 15 9.24 3.61 -2.49
N LYS A 16 10.48 3.18 -2.67
CA LYS A 16 11.20 2.43 -1.64
C LYS A 16 11.38 3.25 -0.38
N GLN A 17 11.71 4.54 -0.52
CA GLN A 17 11.89 5.42 0.64
C GLN A 17 10.59 5.58 1.43
N TYR A 18 9.48 5.80 0.74
CA TYR A 18 8.18 5.87 1.42
C TYR A 18 7.85 4.55 2.11
N ALA A 19 8.12 3.43 1.45
CA ALA A 19 7.87 2.12 2.04
C ALA A 19 8.72 1.89 3.29
N GLN A 20 9.98 2.30 3.27
CA GLN A 20 10.86 2.19 4.44
C GLN A 20 10.35 3.02 5.61
N TRP A 21 9.95 4.26 5.35
CA TRP A 21 9.41 5.14 6.38
C TRP A 21 8.13 4.58 6.98
N LEU A 22 7.23 4.06 6.12
CA LEU A 22 5.99 3.45 6.60
C LEU A 22 6.27 2.22 7.46
N ALA A 23 7.20 1.38 7.02
CA ALA A 23 7.55 0.18 7.79
C ALA A 23 8.09 0.55 9.16
N GLU A 24 8.95 1.56 9.24
CA GLU A 24 9.48 2.04 10.51
C GLU A 24 8.38 2.60 11.40
N ASP A 25 7.51 3.45 10.84
CA ASP A 25 6.44 4.09 11.62
C ASP A 25 5.40 3.08 12.11
N LEU A 26 5.14 2.04 11.36
CA LEU A 26 4.12 1.04 11.68
C LEU A 26 4.68 -0.16 12.44
N GLY A 27 6.00 -0.24 12.59
CA GLY A 27 6.63 -1.45 13.15
C GLY A 27 6.40 -2.66 12.27
N ALA A 28 6.41 -2.46 10.95
CA ALA A 28 6.08 -3.50 9.96
C ALA A 28 7.33 -4.09 9.35
N ASP A 29 7.19 -5.29 8.81
CA ASP A 29 8.24 -5.92 8.00
C ASP A 29 8.20 -5.34 6.58
N LEU A 30 9.37 -5.20 5.97
CA LEU A 30 9.52 -4.59 4.64
C LEU A 30 10.00 -5.61 3.62
N TYR A 31 9.31 -5.70 2.49
CA TYR A 31 9.64 -6.65 1.43
C TYR A 31 9.63 -6.00 0.06
N ASP A 32 10.56 -6.43 -0.80
CA ASP A 32 10.49 -6.19 -2.23
C ASP A 32 9.54 -7.23 -2.84
N VAL A 33 8.56 -6.78 -3.62
CA VAL A 33 7.52 -7.66 -4.19
C VAL A 33 8.13 -8.78 -5.05
N ARG A 34 9.31 -8.55 -5.63
CA ARG A 34 9.97 -9.55 -6.47
C ARG A 34 10.65 -10.66 -5.67
N ARG A 35 10.79 -10.47 -4.36
CA ARG A 35 11.56 -11.39 -3.49
C ARG A 35 10.72 -12.03 -2.39
N VAL A 36 9.48 -11.62 -2.24
CA VAL A 36 8.61 -12.18 -1.20
C VAL A 36 7.68 -13.22 -1.82
N TYR A 37 7.49 -14.32 -1.11
CA TYR A 37 6.61 -15.40 -1.56
C TYR A 37 5.22 -15.23 -0.95
N LYS A 38 4.19 -15.74 -1.67
CA LYS A 38 2.81 -15.66 -1.20
C LYS A 38 2.61 -16.32 0.16
N GLU A 39 3.33 -17.40 0.42
CA GLU A 39 3.24 -18.14 1.68
C GLU A 39 3.64 -17.26 2.86
N LYS A 40 4.61 -16.39 2.64
CA LYS A 40 5.01 -15.44 3.67
C LYS A 40 3.96 -14.36 3.87
N LEU A 41 3.41 -13.84 2.78
CA LEU A 41 2.40 -12.78 2.86
C LEU A 41 1.10 -13.25 3.52
N GLU A 42 0.75 -14.52 3.39
CA GLU A 42 -0.44 -15.10 4.02
C GLU A 42 -0.41 -14.99 5.54
N THR A 43 0.77 -14.84 6.13
CA THR A 43 0.91 -14.78 7.58
C THR A 43 0.59 -13.41 8.17
N TYR A 44 0.34 -12.41 7.34
CA TYR A 44 0.13 -11.04 7.79
C TYR A 44 -1.35 -10.66 7.81
N ASP A 45 -1.73 -9.94 8.85
CA ASP A 45 -3.11 -9.43 9.00
C ASP A 45 -3.38 -8.24 8.07
N THR A 46 -2.35 -7.47 7.78
CA THR A 46 -2.44 -6.29 6.92
C THR A 46 -1.27 -6.25 5.97
N ILE A 47 -1.56 -5.96 4.71
CA ILE A 47 -0.55 -5.81 3.68
C ILE A 47 -0.69 -4.41 3.10
N VAL A 48 0.41 -3.66 3.10
CA VAL A 48 0.53 -2.34 2.48
C VAL A 48 1.41 -2.50 1.26
N PHE A 49 0.88 -2.22 0.07
CA PHE A 49 1.64 -2.32 -1.16
C PHE A 49 1.89 -0.93 -1.73
N GLY A 50 3.13 -0.65 -2.13
CA GLY A 50 3.49 0.59 -2.77
C GLY A 50 4.21 0.37 -4.08
N GLY A 51 3.78 1.09 -5.12
CA GLY A 51 4.40 1.03 -6.42
C GLY A 51 4.43 2.38 -7.11
N GLY A 52 5.44 2.58 -7.96
CA GLY A 52 5.50 3.77 -8.79
C GLY A 52 4.42 3.73 -9.88
N LEU A 53 3.87 4.90 -10.17
CA LEU A 53 2.86 5.03 -11.21
C LEU A 53 3.53 5.41 -12.53
N TYR A 54 3.36 4.57 -13.55
CA TYR A 54 3.91 4.78 -14.88
C TYR A 54 2.80 4.61 -15.90
N TYR A 55 2.45 5.70 -16.60
CA TYR A 55 1.42 5.67 -17.63
C TYR A 55 0.11 5.05 -17.13
N GLY A 56 -0.29 5.41 -15.91
CA GLY A 56 -1.52 4.92 -15.31
C GLY A 56 -1.44 3.52 -14.68
N VAL A 57 -0.27 2.88 -14.71
CA VAL A 57 -0.08 1.54 -14.16
C VAL A 57 0.77 1.60 -12.90
N ILE A 58 0.29 0.98 -11.83
CA ILE A 58 1.04 0.84 -10.59
C ILE A 58 2.00 -0.33 -10.73
N LYS A 59 3.28 -0.02 -10.80
CA LYS A 59 4.30 -1.03 -11.07
C LYS A 59 4.36 -2.07 -9.94
N GLY A 60 4.40 -3.33 -10.35
CA GLY A 60 4.52 -4.45 -9.42
C GLY A 60 3.22 -4.94 -8.84
N LEU A 61 2.13 -4.19 -8.99
CA LEU A 61 0.84 -4.60 -8.45
C LEU A 61 0.34 -5.89 -9.10
N SER A 62 0.68 -6.14 -10.36
CA SER A 62 0.29 -7.38 -11.04
C SER A 62 0.82 -8.63 -10.34
N ARG A 63 1.99 -8.54 -9.71
CA ARG A 63 2.53 -9.67 -8.94
C ARG A 63 1.71 -9.94 -7.70
N LEU A 64 1.28 -8.88 -7.02
CA LEU A 64 0.41 -9.01 -5.85
C LEU A 64 -0.95 -9.57 -6.25
N LYS A 65 -1.49 -9.10 -7.38
CA LYS A 65 -2.81 -9.54 -7.87
C LYS A 65 -2.82 -11.03 -8.20
N ARG A 66 -1.72 -11.58 -8.70
CA ARG A 66 -1.62 -13.03 -8.98
C ARG A 66 -1.81 -13.86 -7.73
N ASN A 67 -1.42 -13.32 -6.58
CA ASN A 67 -1.48 -14.02 -5.31
C ASN A 67 -2.63 -13.52 -4.43
N TYR A 68 -3.57 -12.78 -5.02
CA TYR A 68 -4.63 -12.14 -4.24
C TYR A 68 -5.50 -13.15 -3.50
N ALA A 69 -5.76 -14.31 -4.12
CA ALA A 69 -6.56 -15.35 -3.47
C ALA A 69 -5.96 -15.78 -2.12
N SER A 70 -4.62 -15.78 -2.02
CA SER A 70 -3.93 -16.18 -0.81
C SER A 70 -3.97 -15.11 0.29
N ILE A 71 -4.17 -13.84 -0.08
CA ILE A 71 -4.14 -12.73 0.87
C ILE A 71 -5.49 -12.03 1.02
N ARG A 72 -6.55 -12.61 0.48
CA ARG A 72 -7.87 -11.96 0.47
C ARG A 72 -8.45 -11.74 1.87
N GLU A 73 -8.00 -12.50 2.86
CA GLU A 73 -8.45 -12.32 4.24
C GLU A 73 -7.69 -11.22 4.97
N SER A 74 -6.57 -10.76 4.40
CA SER A 74 -5.80 -9.67 4.99
C SER A 74 -6.40 -8.32 4.63
N ASN A 75 -6.21 -7.34 5.49
CA ASN A 75 -6.50 -5.95 5.13
C ASN A 75 -5.49 -5.52 4.07
N LEU A 76 -5.94 -4.75 3.10
CA LEU A 76 -5.09 -4.32 1.99
C LEU A 76 -5.11 -2.80 1.86
N VAL A 77 -3.92 -2.22 1.78
CA VAL A 77 -3.73 -0.80 1.51
C VAL A 77 -2.77 -0.68 0.35
N VAL A 78 -3.12 0.12 -0.65
CA VAL A 78 -2.27 0.34 -1.82
C VAL A 78 -1.94 1.82 -1.92
N PHE A 79 -0.66 2.14 -2.07
CA PHE A 79 -0.28 3.50 -2.40
C PHE A 79 0.48 3.54 -3.72
N ALA A 80 0.18 4.57 -4.51
CA ALA A 80 0.86 4.83 -5.77
C ALA A 80 1.71 6.09 -5.62
N VAL A 81 2.92 6.06 -6.17
CA VAL A 81 3.82 7.20 -6.16
C VAL A 81 3.96 7.73 -7.58
N GLY A 82 3.52 8.95 -7.80
CA GLY A 82 3.56 9.57 -9.12
C GLY A 82 4.12 10.98 -9.07
N LEU A 83 4.28 11.58 -10.25
CA LEU A 83 4.84 12.93 -10.40
C LEU A 83 3.76 14.01 -10.38
N THR A 84 2.51 13.64 -10.69
CA THR A 84 1.41 14.59 -10.77
C THR A 84 0.82 14.87 -9.39
N PRO A 85 0.57 16.13 -9.01
CA PRO A 85 -0.08 16.41 -7.74
C PRO A 85 -1.46 15.75 -7.64
N PRO A 86 -1.89 15.32 -6.44
CA PRO A 86 -3.14 14.56 -6.27
C PRO A 86 -4.39 15.43 -6.23
N GLU A 87 -4.39 16.56 -6.89
CA GLU A 87 -5.51 17.52 -6.87
C GLU A 87 -6.66 17.10 -7.77
N ASN A 88 -6.40 16.22 -8.74
CA ASN A 88 -7.42 15.76 -9.66
C ASN A 88 -8.01 14.44 -9.17
N LYS A 89 -9.14 14.53 -8.48
CA LYS A 89 -9.80 13.35 -7.93
C LYS A 89 -10.19 12.33 -9.00
N LYS A 90 -10.60 12.83 -10.18
CA LYS A 90 -10.97 11.96 -11.31
C LYS A 90 -9.79 11.12 -11.77
N LEU A 91 -8.60 11.70 -11.81
CA LEU A 91 -7.38 10.97 -12.16
C LEU A 91 -7.10 9.87 -11.15
N LEU A 92 -7.24 10.16 -9.86
CA LEU A 92 -7.03 9.17 -8.81
C LEU A 92 -8.03 8.03 -8.89
N ASP A 93 -9.29 8.35 -9.15
CA ASP A 93 -10.32 7.33 -9.31
C ASP A 93 -10.02 6.44 -10.53
N ASN A 94 -9.58 7.03 -11.64
CA ASN A 94 -9.23 6.28 -12.84
C ASN A 94 -8.04 5.35 -12.60
N VAL A 95 -7.05 5.79 -11.83
CA VAL A 95 -5.90 4.97 -11.47
C VAL A 95 -6.34 3.77 -10.63
N ALA A 96 -7.18 4.01 -9.64
CA ALA A 96 -7.70 2.92 -8.81
C ALA A 96 -8.51 1.93 -9.63
N GLN A 97 -9.40 2.40 -10.49
CA GLN A 97 -10.23 1.53 -11.33
C GLN A 97 -9.41 0.73 -12.33
N GLY A 98 -8.35 1.33 -12.88
CA GLY A 98 -7.52 0.67 -13.87
C GLY A 98 -6.55 -0.36 -13.30
N ASN A 99 -6.24 -0.28 -12.01
CA ASN A 99 -5.23 -1.13 -11.40
C ASN A 99 -5.79 -2.16 -10.43
N LEU A 100 -6.88 -1.85 -9.74
CA LEU A 100 -7.48 -2.73 -8.75
C LEU A 100 -8.69 -3.45 -9.32
N SER A 101 -8.80 -4.75 -9.07
CA SER A 101 -10.01 -5.49 -9.42
C SER A 101 -11.20 -4.97 -8.59
N PRO A 102 -12.46 -5.23 -9.02
CA PRO A 102 -13.61 -4.81 -8.23
C PRO A 102 -13.58 -5.32 -6.78
N ALA A 103 -13.15 -6.58 -6.59
CA ALA A 103 -13.03 -7.15 -5.25
C ALA A 103 -11.99 -6.42 -4.41
N MET A 104 -10.85 -6.09 -5.01
CA MET A 104 -9.80 -5.35 -4.31
C MET A 104 -10.24 -3.93 -3.98
N ARG A 105 -10.96 -3.26 -4.89
CA ARG A 105 -11.44 -1.90 -4.66
C ARG A 105 -12.41 -1.79 -3.50
N LYS A 106 -13.23 -2.81 -3.29
CA LYS A 106 -14.15 -2.83 -2.15
C LYS A 106 -13.44 -2.87 -0.82
N LYS A 107 -12.28 -3.51 -0.79
CA LYS A 107 -11.54 -3.80 0.43
C LYS A 107 -10.38 -2.86 0.66
N ALA A 108 -9.66 -2.51 -0.40
CA ALA A 108 -8.39 -1.80 -0.28
C ALA A 108 -8.58 -0.31 0.02
N GLY A 109 -7.76 0.20 0.94
CA GLY A 109 -7.53 1.63 1.03
C GLY A 109 -6.57 2.02 -0.09
N PHE A 110 -6.84 3.13 -0.76
CA PHE A 110 -5.99 3.61 -1.84
C PHE A 110 -5.49 5.01 -1.53
N PHE A 111 -4.18 5.23 -1.70
CA PHE A 111 -3.54 6.51 -1.41
C PHE A 111 -2.58 6.87 -2.54
N TYR A 112 -2.39 8.16 -2.74
CA TYR A 112 -1.49 8.68 -3.75
C TYR A 112 -0.44 9.57 -3.09
N LEU A 113 0.83 9.34 -3.38
CA LEU A 113 1.94 10.13 -2.87
C LEU A 113 2.72 10.73 -4.03
N VAL A 114 3.19 11.96 -3.85
CA VAL A 114 4.02 12.61 -4.86
C VAL A 114 5.47 12.16 -4.69
N GLY A 115 6.14 11.87 -5.79
CA GLY A 115 7.48 11.28 -5.79
C GLY A 115 8.61 12.23 -5.46
N SER A 116 8.47 13.06 -4.44
CA SER A 116 9.50 13.98 -3.99
C SER A 116 10.18 13.56 -2.68
N THR A 117 10.01 12.33 -2.26
CA THR A 117 10.61 11.76 -1.03
C THR A 117 10.57 12.71 0.17
N ASP A 118 9.39 13.22 0.48
CA ASP A 118 9.16 14.10 1.60
C ASP A 118 8.43 13.33 2.70
N TYR A 119 9.09 13.10 3.81
CA TYR A 119 8.52 12.36 4.93
C TYR A 119 7.21 12.98 5.42
N ASP A 120 7.11 14.30 5.41
CA ASP A 120 5.91 14.99 5.89
C ASP A 120 4.65 14.64 5.10
N LYS A 121 4.82 14.19 3.85
CA LYS A 121 3.70 13.77 3.01
C LYS A 121 3.07 12.46 3.46
N LEU A 122 3.75 11.71 4.31
CA LEU A 122 3.19 10.50 4.90
C LEU A 122 2.26 10.76 6.07
N GLY A 123 2.29 11.96 6.64
CA GLY A 123 1.47 12.30 7.79
C GLY A 123 -0.01 12.01 7.59
N PRO A 124 -0.65 12.51 6.52
CA PRO A 124 -2.05 12.21 6.23
C PRO A 124 -2.30 10.72 6.02
N PHE A 125 -1.42 10.03 5.32
CA PHE A 125 -1.52 8.58 5.11
C PHE A 125 -1.47 7.83 6.44
N HIS A 126 -0.47 8.15 7.26
CA HIS A 126 -0.28 7.50 8.55
C HIS A 126 -1.48 7.71 9.47
N LYS A 127 -1.99 8.94 9.51
CA LYS A 127 -3.15 9.28 10.33
C LYS A 127 -4.39 8.47 9.90
N LEU A 128 -4.65 8.39 8.59
CA LEU A 128 -5.77 7.61 8.07
C LEU A 128 -5.60 6.12 8.33
N PHE A 129 -4.38 5.63 8.16
CA PHE A 129 -4.08 4.23 8.41
C PHE A 129 -4.36 3.86 9.86
N MET A 130 -3.86 4.65 10.80
CA MET A 130 -4.07 4.40 12.22
C MET A 130 -5.54 4.44 12.58
N LYS A 131 -6.29 5.40 12.05
CA LYS A 131 -7.71 5.53 12.32
C LYS A 131 -8.51 4.34 11.78
N LYS A 132 -8.20 3.90 10.56
CA LYS A 132 -8.98 2.86 9.88
C LYS A 132 -8.64 1.45 10.35
N TYR A 133 -7.36 1.17 10.59
CA TYR A 133 -6.89 -0.19 10.84
C TYR A 133 -6.49 -0.45 12.27
N ARG A 134 -5.64 0.40 12.86
CA ARG A 134 -5.16 0.17 14.24
C ARG A 134 -6.17 0.58 15.29
N GLY A 135 -6.96 1.60 15.02
CA GLY A 135 -8.03 1.99 15.95
C GLY A 135 -9.03 0.89 16.16
N GLN A 136 -9.41 0.20 15.07
CA GLN A 136 -10.33 -0.92 15.15
C GLN A 136 -9.73 -2.10 15.91
N GLU A 137 -8.45 -2.35 15.69
CA GLU A 137 -7.76 -3.43 16.38
C GLU A 137 -7.71 -3.18 17.88
N GLN A 138 -7.38 -1.97 18.31
CA GLN A 138 -7.37 -1.62 19.72
C GLN A 138 -8.77 -1.76 20.35
N ALA A 139 -9.80 -1.36 19.62
CA ALA A 139 -11.17 -1.51 20.08
C ALA A 139 -11.55 -2.98 20.24
N THR A 140 -11.05 -3.84 19.36
CA THR A 140 -11.31 -5.27 19.43
C THR A 140 -10.60 -5.94 20.59
N LEU A 141 -9.42 -5.46 20.95
CA LEU A 141 -8.62 -6.02 22.03
C LEU A 141 -9.06 -5.54 23.41
N SER A 142 -9.75 -4.45 23.46
CA SER A 142 -10.25 -3.91 24.72
C SER A 142 -11.64 -4.44 25.04
#